data_303fef3cd528936f6448f57eaec46016
#
_entry.id   303fef3cd528936f6448f57eaec46016
#
_cell.length_a   1.000
_cell.length_b   1.000
_cell.length_c   1.000
_cell.angle_alpha   90.00
_cell.angle_beta   90.00
_cell.angle_gamma   90.00
#
_symmetry.space_group_name_H-M   'P 1'
#
loop_
_entity.id
_entity.type
_entity.pdbx_description
1 polymer ?
#
loop_
_entity_poly.entity_id
_entity_poly.type
_entity_poly.pdbx_seq_one_letter_code
_entity_poly.pdbx_strand_id
1 'polypeptide(L)'
;MKFGTILADPPWQFQNRTGKVAPEHKRLNRYSTMKLEEIKILPVQKVAADICHLYLWVPNALLPEGLEVMKKWGFQYKTNIIWEKVRKDGEPDGRGVGFYF
;
A
#
# COMPACT_ATOMS: atom_id res chain seq x y z
N MET A 1 24.31 2.11 -0.91
CA MET A 1 23.80 3.47 -0.65
C MET A 1 22.56 3.37 0.23
N LYS A 2 22.47 4.21 1.24
CA LYS A 2 21.32 4.23 2.15
C LYS A 2 20.56 5.54 2.00
N PHE A 3 19.24 5.47 2.17
CA PHE A 3 18.35 6.60 1.95
C PHE A 3 17.68 7.05 3.24
N GLY A 4 17.56 8.35 3.42
CA GLY A 4 16.86 8.94 4.57
C GLY A 4 15.35 9.06 4.37
N THR A 5 14.87 8.83 3.16
CA THR A 5 13.44 8.82 2.83
C THR A 5 13.18 7.76 1.79
N ILE A 6 12.15 6.95 2.03
CA ILE A 6 11.74 5.89 1.11
C ILE A 6 10.25 6.04 0.86
N LEU A 7 9.88 6.06 -0.42
CA LEU A 7 8.48 5.98 -0.84
C LEU A 7 8.26 4.61 -1.46
N ALA A 8 7.38 3.83 -0.89
CA ALA A 8 7.11 2.48 -1.35
C ALA A 8 5.66 2.32 -1.78
N ASP A 9 5.47 1.71 -2.94
CA ASP A 9 4.15 1.42 -3.49
C ASP A 9 4.11 -0.03 -3.95
N PRO A 10 4.01 -0.99 -3.01
CA PRO A 10 4.00 -2.40 -3.37
C PRO A 10 2.76 -2.76 -4.18
N PRO A 11 2.86 -3.74 -5.06
CA PRO A 11 1.71 -4.22 -5.82
C PRO A 11 0.85 -5.13 -4.95
N TRP A 12 0.05 -4.52 -4.09
CA TRP A 12 -0.79 -5.22 -3.13
C TRP A 12 -1.74 -6.19 -3.81
N GLN A 13 -1.93 -7.36 -3.19
CA GLN A 13 -2.88 -8.36 -3.65
C GLN A 13 -4.11 -8.31 -2.75
N PHE A 14 -5.26 -8.02 -3.35
CA PHE A 14 -6.51 -8.04 -2.62
C PHE A 14 -7.03 -9.48 -2.54
N GLN A 15 -7.38 -9.92 -1.32
CA GLN A 15 -8.06 -11.19 -1.16
C GLN A 15 -9.55 -10.96 -1.34
N ASN A 16 -10.12 -11.67 -2.32
CA ASN A 16 -11.54 -11.60 -2.57
C ASN A 16 -12.23 -12.77 -1.85
N ARG A 17 -12.94 -12.44 -0.78
CA ARG A 17 -13.62 -13.46 0.04
C ARG A 17 -14.73 -14.20 -0.70
N THR A 18 -15.25 -13.62 -1.77
CA THR A 18 -16.34 -14.22 -2.54
C THR A 18 -15.85 -15.09 -3.70
N GLY A 19 -14.57 -15.10 -3.95
CA GLY A 19 -13.99 -15.79 -5.09
C GLY A 19 -14.27 -15.15 -6.43
N LYS A 20 -15.01 -14.06 -6.46
CA LYS A 20 -15.30 -13.32 -7.68
C LYS A 20 -14.41 -12.08 -7.73
N VAL A 21 -13.70 -11.93 -8.85
CA VAL A 21 -12.88 -10.76 -9.07
C VAL A 21 -13.74 -9.71 -9.76
N ALA A 22 -13.90 -8.54 -9.12
CA ALA A 22 -14.60 -7.44 -9.74
C ALA A 22 -13.89 -6.99 -11.01
N PRO A 23 -14.63 -6.50 -12.03
CA PRO A 23 -14.00 -6.06 -13.28
C PRO A 23 -12.86 -5.05 -13.07
N GLU A 24 -12.97 -4.19 -12.07
CA GLU A 24 -11.93 -3.23 -11.74
C GLU A 24 -10.64 -3.94 -11.32
N HIS A 25 -10.76 -5.07 -10.64
CA HIS A 25 -9.60 -5.85 -10.19
C HIS A 25 -8.93 -6.58 -11.34
N LYS A 26 -9.65 -6.91 -12.39
CA LYS A 26 -9.06 -7.49 -13.59
C LYS A 26 -8.13 -6.50 -14.30
N ARG A 27 -8.42 -5.21 -14.21
CA ARG A 27 -7.54 -4.18 -14.76
C ARG A 27 -6.23 -4.10 -14.00
N LEU A 28 -6.26 -4.37 -12.71
CA LEU A 28 -5.06 -4.43 -11.88
C LEU A 28 -4.21 -5.64 -12.20
N ASN A 29 -4.76 -6.66 -12.86
CA ASN A 29 -3.99 -7.82 -13.28
C ASN A 29 -3.00 -7.51 -14.41
N ARG A 30 -2.93 -6.28 -14.89
CA ARG A 30 -1.86 -5.84 -15.80
C ARG A 30 -0.51 -5.88 -15.10
N TYR A 31 -0.51 -5.82 -13.79
CA TYR A 31 0.70 -5.87 -12.99
C TYR A 31 0.65 -7.11 -12.10
N SER A 32 1.77 -7.80 -12.03
CA SER A 32 1.88 -8.91 -11.09
C SER A 32 1.73 -8.38 -9.68
N THR A 33 0.80 -8.95 -8.93
CA THR A 33 0.67 -8.60 -7.51
C THR A 33 1.62 -9.46 -6.68
N MET A 34 1.95 -8.98 -5.49
CA MET A 34 2.77 -9.71 -4.55
C MET A 34 1.92 -10.14 -3.36
N LYS A 35 2.18 -11.35 -2.88
CA LYS A 35 1.56 -11.81 -1.64
C LYS A 35 2.12 -11.02 -0.47
N LEU A 36 1.32 -10.89 0.60
CA LEU A 36 1.72 -10.14 1.78
C LEU A 36 3.07 -10.60 2.33
N GLU A 37 3.28 -11.92 2.40
CA GLU A 37 4.53 -12.45 2.92
C GLU A 37 5.73 -12.08 2.05
N GLU A 38 5.53 -11.98 0.74
CA GLU A 38 6.58 -11.55 -0.18
C GLU A 38 6.93 -10.07 0.04
N ILE A 39 5.93 -9.24 0.28
CA ILE A 39 6.15 -7.81 0.56
C ILE A 39 6.91 -7.64 1.87
N LYS A 40 6.53 -8.41 2.90
CA LYS A 40 7.17 -8.33 4.21
C LYS A 40 8.66 -8.65 4.18
N ILE A 41 9.09 -9.56 3.30
CA ILE A 41 10.49 -9.97 3.26
C ILE A 41 11.35 -9.13 2.33
N LEU A 42 10.80 -8.11 1.68
CA LEU A 42 11.61 -7.20 0.87
C LEU A 42 12.69 -6.55 1.75
N PRO A 43 13.94 -6.47 1.27
CA PRO A 43 15.05 -6.03 2.11
C PRO A 43 15.15 -4.51 2.22
N VAL A 44 14.05 -3.86 2.61
CA VAL A 44 13.99 -2.40 2.71
C VAL A 44 14.97 -1.87 3.74
N GLN A 45 15.20 -2.61 4.82
CA GLN A 45 16.13 -2.20 5.86
C GLN A 45 17.55 -2.03 5.34
N LYS A 46 17.93 -2.77 4.30
CA LYS A 46 19.29 -2.70 3.74
C LYS A 46 19.57 -1.37 3.04
N VAL A 47 18.51 -0.69 2.59
CA VAL A 47 18.64 0.60 1.90
C VAL A 47 18.23 1.78 2.75
N ALA A 48 17.77 1.54 3.97
CA ALA A 48 17.34 2.60 4.90
C ALA A 48 18.52 3.07 5.73
N ALA A 49 18.70 4.41 5.80
CA ALA A 49 19.66 5.00 6.71
C ALA A 49 19.17 4.83 8.15
N ASP A 50 20.06 5.07 9.13
CA ASP A 50 19.71 4.95 10.56
C ASP A 50 18.51 5.83 10.91
N ILE A 51 18.46 7.03 10.34
CA ILE A 51 17.29 7.90 10.42
C ILE A 51 16.64 7.89 9.07
N CYS A 52 15.44 7.32 8.97
CA CYS A 52 14.76 7.14 7.71
C CYS A 52 13.26 7.32 7.89
N HIS A 53 12.66 8.07 6.98
CA HIS A 53 11.22 8.22 6.91
C HIS A 53 10.67 7.33 5.80
N LEU A 54 9.67 6.52 6.14
CA LEU A 54 9.01 5.64 5.19
C LEU A 54 7.60 6.15 4.90
N TYR A 55 7.30 6.30 3.62
CA TYR A 55 5.95 6.55 3.14
C TYR A 55 5.50 5.33 2.37
N LEU A 56 4.50 4.65 2.90
CA LEU A 56 4.00 3.41 2.32
C LEU A 56 2.57 3.61 1.81
N TRP A 57 2.38 3.43 0.50
CA TRP A 57 1.05 3.43 -0.08
C TRP A 57 0.33 2.13 0.31
N VAL A 58 -0.85 2.27 0.92
CA VAL A 58 -1.65 1.13 1.36
C VAL A 58 -3.10 1.39 0.99
N PRO A 59 -3.76 0.46 0.28
CA PRO A 59 -5.21 0.55 0.10
C PRO A 59 -5.91 0.55 1.45
N ASN A 60 -6.96 1.33 1.59
CA ASN A 60 -7.66 1.44 2.88
C ASN A 60 -8.10 0.07 3.40
N ALA A 61 -8.57 -0.81 2.52
CA ALA A 61 -9.03 -2.14 2.88
C ALA A 61 -7.92 -3.03 3.44
N LEU A 62 -6.64 -2.68 3.18
CA LEU A 62 -5.48 -3.45 3.62
C LEU A 62 -4.67 -2.73 4.69
N LEU A 63 -5.27 -1.77 5.38
CA LEU A 63 -4.55 -1.01 6.41
C LEU A 63 -3.87 -1.90 7.47
N PRO A 64 -4.54 -2.91 8.04
CA PRO A 64 -3.87 -3.77 9.02
C PRO A 64 -2.63 -4.45 8.44
N GLU A 65 -2.73 -4.93 7.21
CA GLU A 65 -1.62 -5.58 6.52
C GLU A 65 -0.48 -4.59 6.25
N GLY A 66 -0.82 -3.36 5.90
CA GLY A 66 0.18 -2.31 5.71
C GLY A 66 0.94 -2.00 6.97
N LEU A 67 0.27 -1.95 8.11
CA LEU A 67 0.91 -1.73 9.40
C LEU A 67 1.85 -2.88 9.75
N GLU A 68 1.45 -4.12 9.44
CA GLU A 68 2.31 -5.28 9.64
C GLU A 68 3.58 -5.20 8.80
N VAL A 69 3.46 -4.76 7.55
CA VAL A 69 4.61 -4.60 6.66
C VAL A 69 5.58 -3.56 7.22
N MET A 70 5.05 -2.41 7.65
CA MET A 70 5.89 -1.35 8.23
C MET A 70 6.66 -1.87 9.43
N LYS A 71 6.01 -2.60 10.31
CA LYS A 71 6.64 -3.19 11.49
C LYS A 71 7.71 -4.19 11.09
N LYS A 72 7.41 -5.06 10.12
CA LYS A 72 8.36 -6.07 9.65
C LYS A 72 9.59 -5.44 9.02
N TRP A 73 9.40 -4.31 8.34
CA TRP A 73 10.52 -3.56 7.75
C TRP A 73 11.31 -2.74 8.79
N GLY A 74 10.90 -2.78 10.06
CA GLY A 74 11.60 -2.10 11.13
C GLY A 74 11.18 -0.66 11.36
N PHE A 75 10.04 -0.25 10.83
CA PHE A 75 9.54 1.11 10.99
C PHE A 75 8.44 1.19 12.02
N GLN A 76 8.37 2.32 12.71
CA GLN A 76 7.31 2.61 13.65
C GLN A 76 6.28 3.52 12.98
N TYR A 77 5.01 3.11 13.02
CA TYR A 77 3.93 3.93 12.51
C TYR A 77 3.78 5.21 13.32
N LYS A 78 3.69 6.34 12.65
CA LYS A 78 3.53 7.65 13.29
C LYS A 78 2.22 8.31 12.91
N THR A 79 1.95 8.42 11.61
CA THR A 79 0.77 9.11 11.11
C THR A 79 0.49 8.66 9.69
N ASN A 80 -0.61 9.13 9.14
CA ASN A 80 -0.95 8.84 7.75
C ASN A 80 -1.34 10.11 7.00
N ILE A 81 -1.30 10.01 5.68
CA ILE A 81 -1.84 11.00 4.76
C ILE A 81 -2.87 10.26 3.92
N ILE A 82 -4.10 10.75 3.92
CA ILE A 82 -5.17 10.10 3.20
C ILE A 82 -5.31 10.71 1.82
N TRP A 83 -5.27 9.86 0.80
CA TRP A 83 -5.54 10.28 -0.58
C TRP A 83 -7.00 9.96 -0.88
N GLU A 84 -7.82 10.99 -0.98
CA GLU A 84 -9.22 10.86 -1.33
C GLU A 84 -9.40 11.11 -2.82
N LYS A 85 -9.96 10.12 -3.52
CA LYS A 85 -10.27 10.28 -4.94
C LYS A 85 -11.57 11.03 -5.09
N VAL A 86 -11.56 12.05 -5.94
CA VAL A 86 -12.75 12.81 -6.28
C VAL A 86 -12.99 12.77 -7.78
N ARG A 87 -14.25 12.96 -8.17
CA ARG A 87 -14.60 13.05 -9.59
C ARG A 87 -14.17 14.43 -10.14
N LYS A 88 -14.19 14.55 -11.47
CA LYS A 88 -13.82 15.82 -12.13
C LYS A 88 -14.66 17.00 -11.67
N ASP A 89 -15.90 16.75 -11.21
CA ASP A 89 -16.79 17.80 -10.72
C ASP A 89 -16.59 18.12 -9.24
N GLY A 90 -15.58 17.53 -8.59
CA GLY A 90 -15.28 17.77 -7.20
C GLY A 90 -16.05 16.89 -6.23
N GLU A 91 -16.98 16.08 -6.71
CA GLU A 91 -17.74 15.19 -5.87
C GLU A 91 -16.94 13.92 -5.55
N PRO A 92 -17.20 13.24 -4.41
CA PRO A 92 -16.51 12.01 -4.09
C PRO A 92 -16.69 10.95 -5.17
N ASP A 93 -15.59 10.24 -5.48
CA ASP A 93 -15.65 9.13 -6.40
C ASP A 93 -16.26 7.94 -5.67
N GLY A 94 -17.49 7.58 -6.05
CA GLY A 94 -18.21 6.49 -5.42
C GLY A 94 -17.73 5.10 -5.81
N ARG A 95 -16.66 5.00 -6.60
CA ARG A 95 -16.12 3.70 -7.00
C ARG A 95 -15.18 3.16 -5.94
N GLY A 96 -15.71 2.20 -5.20
CA GLY A 96 -14.92 1.53 -4.18
C GLY A 96 -14.64 2.41 -2.97
N VAL A 97 -13.78 1.94 -2.12
CA VAL A 97 -13.50 2.51 -0.81
C VAL A 97 -12.38 3.55 -0.93
N GLY A 98 -12.52 4.51 -1.72
CA GLY A 98 -11.59 5.49 -2.24
C GLY A 98 -10.52 6.14 -1.38
N PHE A 99 -10.03 5.51 -0.33
CA PHE A 99 -8.97 6.09 0.48
C PHE A 99 -7.70 5.24 0.43
N TYR A 100 -6.55 5.91 0.29
CA TYR A 100 -5.24 5.30 0.37
C TYR A 100 -4.40 6.06 1.39
N PHE A 101 -3.58 5.34 2.09
CA PHE A 101 -2.69 5.91 3.10
C PHE A 101 -1.26 5.97 2.60
#